data_08549f353ae56c5808528bab24a374f8
#
_entry.id   08549f353ae56c5808528bab24a374f8
#
_cell.length_a   1.000
_cell.length_b   1.000
_cell.length_c   1.000
_cell.angle_alpha   90.00
_cell.angle_beta   90.00
_cell.angle_gamma   90.00
#
_symmetry.space_group_name_H-M   'P 1'
#
loop_
_entity.id
_entity.type
_entity.pdbx_description
1 polymer ?
#
loop_
_entity_poly.entity_id
_entity_poly.type
_entity_poly.pdbx_seq_one_letter_code
_entity_poly.pdbx_strand_id
1 'polypeptide(L)'
;MSGSGQGPDDAPAPGTPPAPGTPPAPARRRGRPARAAAEAGPGARERILAAARTEFAERGYDKTSVRGIAKAAGVDAALVHHYFGTKEQVFAAAIELTFAPALTMPDALAGGGADVGERMARFMFGVWENPVSRPSLLAIMRSALTNEKAAAVLRGLIERRMLQRVAGELDVPDPEFRAQLAAGHLIGIAMLRYVIKMDPVASADTEEIIAMVAPALQRYLTQP
;
A
#
# COMPACT_ATOMS: atom_id res chain seq x y z
N MET A 1 14.10 -36.69 -91.03
CA MET A 1 13.65 -36.03 -92.30
C MET A 1 12.76 -34.89 -91.82
N SER A 2 13.27 -33.70 -91.91
CA SER A 2 12.81 -32.59 -92.77
C SER A 2 11.49 -31.99 -92.24
N GLY A 3 11.31 -30.76 -92.04
CA GLY A 3 11.99 -29.53 -92.39
C GLY A 3 11.20 -28.37 -91.85
N SER A 4 11.88 -27.35 -91.54
CA SER A 4 11.80 -25.95 -91.90
C SER A 4 10.42 -25.27 -92.11
N GLY A 5 10.27 -24.12 -91.55
CA GLY A 5 9.33 -23.10 -91.89
C GLY A 5 9.44 -21.86 -91.01
N GLN A 6 10.33 -20.95 -91.40
CA GLN A 6 10.42 -19.56 -90.99
C GLN A 6 9.35 -18.70 -91.63
N GLY A 7 8.86 -17.69 -90.97
CA GLY A 7 8.13 -16.58 -91.56
C GLY A 7 7.71 -15.56 -90.50
N PRO A 8 7.65 -14.27 -90.83
CA PRO A 8 8.33 -13.22 -90.06
C PRO A 8 7.39 -12.29 -89.30
N ASP A 9 8.02 -11.48 -88.46
CA ASP A 9 7.65 -10.15 -87.96
C ASP A 9 6.19 -9.73 -87.86
N ASP A 10 5.75 -9.54 -86.65
CA ASP A 10 4.77 -8.49 -86.39
C ASP A 10 5.11 -7.76 -85.09
N ALA A 11 5.52 -6.50 -85.27
CA ALA A 11 5.88 -5.65 -84.13
C ALA A 11 4.60 -5.10 -83.47
N PRO A 12 4.47 -5.12 -82.16
CA PRO A 12 3.33 -4.49 -81.48
C PRO A 12 3.47 -2.97 -81.43
N ALA A 13 2.37 -2.29 -81.66
CA ALA A 13 2.18 -0.85 -81.54
C ALA A 13 2.42 -0.31 -80.16
N PRO A 14 2.79 0.97 -79.94
CA PRO A 14 3.13 1.55 -78.68
C PRO A 14 1.89 1.62 -77.78
N GLY A 15 2.02 1.00 -76.59
CA GLY A 15 1.00 0.93 -75.55
C GLY A 15 0.69 2.28 -74.87
N THR A 16 -0.56 2.53 -74.69
CA THR A 16 -1.16 3.61 -73.92
C THR A 16 -0.59 3.65 -72.45
N PRO A 17 -0.22 4.83 -71.94
CA PRO A 17 0.26 4.94 -70.57
C PRO A 17 -0.84 4.56 -69.54
N PRO A 18 -0.51 3.87 -68.40
CA PRO A 18 -1.48 3.56 -67.37
C PRO A 18 -1.96 4.81 -66.63
N ALA A 19 -3.24 4.84 -66.32
CA ALA A 19 -3.88 5.89 -65.57
C ALA A 19 -3.21 6.07 -64.19
N PRO A 20 -3.18 7.28 -63.57
CA PRO A 20 -2.55 7.54 -62.30
C PRO A 20 -3.24 6.74 -61.21
N GLY A 21 -2.42 5.91 -60.51
CA GLY A 21 -2.88 5.02 -59.46
C GLY A 21 -3.45 5.79 -58.27
N THR A 22 -4.60 5.36 -57.85
CA THR A 22 -5.24 5.76 -56.56
C THR A 22 -4.23 5.60 -55.41
N PRO A 23 -4.02 6.65 -54.59
CA PRO A 23 -3.11 6.52 -53.47
C PRO A 23 -3.62 5.46 -52.50
N PRO A 24 -2.73 4.65 -51.86
CA PRO A 24 -3.13 3.64 -50.89
C PRO A 24 -3.81 4.31 -49.72
N ALA A 25 -4.95 3.77 -49.29
CA ALA A 25 -5.67 4.21 -48.09
C ALA A 25 -4.71 4.22 -46.88
N PRO A 26 -4.74 5.27 -46.02
CA PRO A 26 -3.87 5.33 -44.87
C PRO A 26 -4.15 4.11 -43.96
N ALA A 27 -3.09 3.37 -43.61
CA ALA A 27 -3.14 2.28 -42.67
C ALA A 27 -3.76 2.79 -41.38
N ARG A 28 -4.94 2.27 -41.01
CA ARG A 28 -5.57 2.51 -39.70
C ARG A 28 -4.56 2.10 -38.63
N ARG A 29 -3.87 3.09 -38.04
CA ARG A 29 -3.16 2.90 -36.79
C ARG A 29 -4.17 2.30 -35.80
N ARG A 30 -3.97 1.06 -35.40
CA ARG A 30 -4.68 0.47 -34.27
C ARG A 30 -4.42 1.36 -33.04
N GLY A 31 -5.34 2.27 -32.80
CA GLY A 31 -5.32 3.12 -31.63
C GLY A 31 -5.32 2.20 -30.40
N ARG A 32 -4.35 2.39 -29.54
CA ARG A 32 -4.35 1.85 -28.19
C ARG A 32 -5.72 2.15 -27.59
N PRO A 33 -6.45 1.18 -27.05
CA PRO A 33 -7.82 1.40 -26.61
C PRO A 33 -7.88 2.61 -25.67
N ALA A 34 -8.75 3.55 -25.93
CA ALA A 34 -8.98 4.75 -25.11
C ALA A 34 -9.25 4.39 -23.62
N ARG A 35 -9.68 3.16 -23.38
CA ARG A 35 -9.91 2.60 -22.05
C ARG A 35 -8.61 2.49 -21.22
N ALA A 36 -7.48 2.07 -21.81
CA ALA A 36 -6.19 1.99 -21.11
C ALA A 36 -5.65 3.37 -20.71
N ALA A 37 -5.93 4.40 -21.51
CA ALA A 37 -5.52 5.78 -21.17
C ALA A 37 -6.41 6.41 -20.10
N ALA A 38 -7.70 6.07 -20.04
CA ALA A 38 -8.61 6.49 -18.98
C ALA A 38 -8.34 5.72 -17.66
N GLU A 39 -7.86 4.48 -17.76
CA GLU A 39 -7.47 3.65 -16.59
C GLU A 39 -6.16 4.12 -15.96
N ALA A 40 -5.27 4.74 -16.71
CA ALA A 40 -3.99 5.30 -16.24
C ALA A 40 -4.10 6.75 -15.71
N GLY A 41 -5.32 7.27 -15.47
CA GLY A 41 -5.55 8.61 -14.94
C GLY A 41 -5.04 8.78 -13.49
N PRO A 42 -4.85 10.06 -13.04
CA PRO A 42 -4.33 10.39 -11.70
C PRO A 42 -5.06 9.69 -10.54
N GLY A 43 -6.34 9.38 -10.70
CA GLY A 43 -7.12 8.66 -9.67
C GLY A 43 -6.99 7.13 -9.67
N ALA A 44 -6.24 6.52 -10.61
CA ALA A 44 -6.14 5.06 -10.68
C ALA A 44 -5.34 4.49 -9.51
N ARG A 45 -4.26 5.16 -9.12
CA ARG A 45 -3.43 4.78 -7.98
C ARG A 45 -4.22 4.81 -6.67
N GLU A 46 -5.02 5.83 -6.46
CA GLU A 46 -5.90 5.98 -5.27
C GLU A 46 -6.99 4.91 -5.26
N ARG A 47 -7.62 4.62 -6.40
CA ARG A 47 -8.62 3.54 -6.50
C ARG A 47 -8.02 2.18 -6.17
N ILE A 48 -6.82 1.88 -6.66
CA ILE A 48 -6.09 0.64 -6.35
C ILE A 48 -5.81 0.55 -4.85
N LEU A 49 -5.31 1.62 -4.22
CA LEU A 49 -5.04 1.64 -2.78
C LEU A 49 -6.30 1.48 -1.94
N ALA A 50 -7.38 2.15 -2.30
CA ALA A 50 -8.67 2.02 -1.61
C ALA A 50 -9.19 0.57 -1.71
N ALA A 51 -9.18 -0.02 -2.91
CA ALA A 51 -9.55 -1.41 -3.13
C ALA A 51 -8.64 -2.38 -2.36
N ALA A 52 -7.33 -2.15 -2.36
CA ALA A 52 -6.37 -2.97 -1.62
C ALA A 52 -6.65 -2.96 -0.11
N ARG A 53 -6.92 -1.79 0.48
CA ARG A 53 -7.27 -1.67 1.90
C ARG A 53 -8.50 -2.51 2.24
N THR A 54 -9.55 -2.42 1.44
CA THR A 54 -10.79 -3.19 1.63
C THR A 54 -10.53 -4.69 1.48
N GLU A 55 -9.87 -5.12 0.40
CA GLU A 55 -9.58 -6.54 0.17
C GLU A 55 -8.70 -7.16 1.28
N PHE A 56 -7.66 -6.44 1.73
CA PHE A 56 -6.84 -6.91 2.85
C PHE A 56 -7.57 -6.88 4.19
N ALA A 57 -8.45 -5.90 4.43
CA ALA A 57 -9.25 -5.82 5.65
C ALA A 57 -10.27 -6.96 5.75
N GLU A 58 -10.94 -7.29 4.66
CA GLU A 58 -12.01 -8.29 4.65
C GLU A 58 -11.48 -9.73 4.55
N ARG A 59 -10.44 -9.96 3.73
CA ARG A 59 -9.96 -11.30 3.38
C ARG A 59 -8.64 -11.68 4.04
N GLY A 60 -7.95 -10.72 4.64
CA GLY A 60 -6.59 -10.89 5.13
C GLY A 60 -5.56 -10.96 4.01
N TYR A 61 -4.28 -11.02 4.41
CA TYR A 61 -3.18 -11.03 3.45
C TYR A 61 -3.21 -12.25 2.51
N ASP A 62 -3.40 -13.47 3.04
CA ASP A 62 -3.27 -14.71 2.25
C ASP A 62 -4.30 -14.82 1.13
N LYS A 63 -5.57 -14.52 1.44
CA LYS A 63 -6.68 -14.69 0.49
C LYS A 63 -6.83 -13.53 -0.50
N THR A 64 -6.10 -12.43 -0.31
CA THR A 64 -6.09 -11.29 -1.22
C THR A 64 -5.11 -11.55 -2.37
N SER A 65 -5.50 -11.21 -3.59
CA SER A 65 -4.64 -11.32 -4.78
C SER A 65 -4.59 -10.00 -5.56
N VAL A 66 -3.50 -9.77 -6.29
CA VAL A 66 -3.36 -8.58 -7.16
C VAL A 66 -4.49 -8.51 -8.20
N ARG A 67 -4.92 -9.65 -8.73
CA ARG A 67 -6.08 -9.72 -9.64
C ARG A 67 -7.40 -9.33 -8.95
N GLY A 68 -7.59 -9.76 -7.69
CA GLY A 68 -8.75 -9.39 -6.87
C GLY A 68 -8.79 -7.87 -6.63
N ILE A 69 -7.66 -7.29 -6.22
CA ILE A 69 -7.51 -5.85 -6.04
C ILE A 69 -7.79 -5.09 -7.35
N ALA A 70 -7.24 -5.53 -8.47
CA ALA A 70 -7.47 -4.91 -9.77
C ALA A 70 -8.95 -4.93 -10.17
N LYS A 71 -9.62 -6.07 -9.98
CA LYS A 71 -11.06 -6.21 -10.22
C LYS A 71 -11.88 -5.26 -9.34
N ALA A 72 -11.57 -5.17 -8.04
CA ALA A 72 -12.25 -4.28 -7.11
C ALA A 72 -12.01 -2.79 -7.44
N ALA A 73 -10.81 -2.45 -7.92
CA ALA A 73 -10.45 -1.09 -8.35
C ALA A 73 -10.99 -0.70 -9.73
N GLY A 74 -11.55 -1.64 -10.50
CA GLY A 74 -11.99 -1.42 -11.88
C GLY A 74 -10.84 -1.14 -12.85
N VAL A 75 -9.68 -1.80 -12.67
CA VAL A 75 -8.49 -1.63 -13.50
C VAL A 75 -7.92 -2.96 -13.98
N ASP A 76 -6.99 -2.93 -14.92
CA ASP A 76 -6.22 -4.11 -15.31
C ASP A 76 -5.16 -4.46 -14.26
N ALA A 77 -4.90 -5.76 -14.06
CA ALA A 77 -3.88 -6.23 -13.11
C ALA A 77 -2.46 -5.74 -13.49
N ALA A 78 -2.18 -5.54 -14.76
CA ALA A 78 -0.91 -4.96 -15.22
C ALA A 78 -0.73 -3.53 -14.68
N LEU A 79 -1.81 -2.78 -14.49
CA LEU A 79 -1.75 -1.43 -13.94
C LEU A 79 -1.41 -1.44 -12.44
N VAL A 80 -1.91 -2.44 -11.69
CA VAL A 80 -1.52 -2.64 -10.29
C VAL A 80 -0.03 -2.95 -10.19
N HIS A 81 0.48 -3.86 -11.04
CA HIS A 81 1.92 -4.15 -11.09
C HIS A 81 2.75 -2.94 -11.52
N HIS A 82 2.24 -2.12 -12.42
CA HIS A 82 2.93 -0.90 -12.86
C HIS A 82 3.09 0.12 -11.71
N TYR A 83 2.04 0.35 -10.92
CA TYR A 83 2.08 1.34 -9.83
C TYR A 83 2.76 0.85 -8.56
N PHE A 84 2.63 -0.43 -8.25
CA PHE A 84 3.02 -0.96 -6.94
C PHE A 84 3.97 -2.15 -7.01
N GLY A 85 4.08 -2.86 -8.14
CA GLY A 85 4.91 -4.05 -8.27
C GLY A 85 4.27 -5.31 -7.68
N THR A 86 4.81 -5.83 -6.58
CA THR A 86 4.37 -7.10 -5.97
C THR A 86 3.21 -6.92 -4.99
N LYS A 87 2.59 -8.04 -4.59
CA LYS A 87 1.53 -8.05 -3.56
C LYS A 87 2.03 -7.45 -2.24
N GLU A 88 3.27 -7.76 -1.87
CA GLU A 88 3.93 -7.22 -0.68
C GLU A 88 4.04 -5.69 -0.75
N GLN A 89 4.37 -5.15 -1.91
CA GLN A 89 4.49 -3.70 -2.12
C GLN A 89 3.11 -3.01 -2.13
N VAL A 90 2.08 -3.64 -2.71
CA VAL A 90 0.68 -3.16 -2.59
C VAL A 90 0.25 -3.16 -1.12
N PHE A 91 0.56 -4.23 -0.38
CA PHE A 91 0.25 -4.34 1.04
C PHE A 91 0.99 -3.28 1.86
N ALA A 92 2.28 -3.06 1.61
CA ALA A 92 3.06 -2.01 2.26
C ALA A 92 2.43 -0.62 2.07
N ALA A 93 2.04 -0.27 0.84
CA ALA A 93 1.38 1.00 0.55
C ALA A 93 0.00 1.13 1.22
N ALA A 94 -0.77 0.03 1.28
CA ALA A 94 -2.06 0.00 1.97
C ALA A 94 -1.91 0.16 3.49
N ILE A 95 -0.89 -0.49 4.08
CA ILE A 95 -0.55 -0.33 5.50
C ILE A 95 -0.11 1.10 5.79
N GLU A 96 0.81 1.66 5.00
CA GLU A 96 1.32 3.02 5.20
C GLU A 96 0.18 4.04 5.23
N LEU A 97 -0.77 3.93 4.33
CA LEU A 97 -1.96 4.79 4.33
C LEU A 97 -2.86 4.56 5.56
N THR A 98 -3.00 3.32 6.02
CA THR A 98 -3.80 2.99 7.21
C THR A 98 -3.15 3.51 8.49
N PHE A 99 -1.81 3.41 8.57
CA PHE A 99 -1.03 3.89 9.71
C PHE A 99 -0.66 5.37 9.60
N ALA A 100 -1.02 6.08 8.52
CA ALA A 100 -0.67 7.48 8.34
C ALA A 100 -0.93 8.35 9.60
N PRO A 101 -2.07 8.22 10.33
CA PRO A 101 -2.27 8.92 11.59
C PRO A 101 -1.22 8.55 12.66
N ALA A 102 -0.89 7.25 12.79
CA ALA A 102 0.08 6.79 13.77
C ALA A 102 1.52 7.22 13.43
N LEU A 103 1.83 7.42 12.14
CA LEU A 103 3.15 7.86 11.69
C LEU A 103 3.48 9.32 12.07
N THR A 104 2.50 10.10 12.53
CA THR A 104 2.71 11.46 13.05
C THR A 104 3.05 11.48 14.55
N MET A 105 3.09 10.32 15.22
CA MET A 105 3.40 10.23 16.65
C MET A 105 4.76 10.85 17.03
N PRO A 106 5.86 10.68 16.28
CA PRO A 106 7.13 11.32 16.62
C PRO A 106 7.01 12.84 16.73
N ASP A 107 6.25 13.47 15.84
CA ASP A 107 6.03 14.92 15.85
C ASP A 107 5.22 15.35 17.10
N ALA A 108 4.28 14.52 17.55
CA ALA A 108 3.52 14.75 18.78
C ALA A 108 4.35 14.56 20.05
N LEU A 109 5.48 13.83 19.98
CA LEU A 109 6.40 13.60 21.10
C LEU A 109 7.58 14.57 21.11
N ALA A 110 7.76 15.35 20.05
CA ALA A 110 8.87 16.30 19.93
C ALA A 110 8.98 17.22 21.14
N GLY A 111 10.22 17.48 21.57
CA GLY A 111 10.51 18.32 22.74
C GLY A 111 10.51 17.58 24.08
N GLY A 112 10.21 16.27 24.12
CA GLY A 112 10.27 15.48 25.36
C GLY A 112 9.35 16.02 26.46
N GLY A 113 9.84 16.07 27.69
CA GLY A 113 9.16 16.70 28.82
C GLY A 113 8.54 15.69 29.80
N ALA A 114 7.96 16.26 30.89
CA ALA A 114 7.43 15.48 32.00
C ALA A 114 6.13 14.71 31.68
N ASP A 115 5.52 14.99 30.54
CA ASP A 115 4.24 14.45 30.09
C ASP A 115 4.31 13.61 28.81
N VAL A 116 5.53 13.30 28.32
CA VAL A 116 5.71 12.58 27.05
C VAL A 116 5.07 11.20 27.07
N GLY A 117 5.09 10.52 28.21
CA GLY A 117 4.43 9.22 28.40
C GLY A 117 2.91 9.30 28.25
N GLU A 118 2.30 10.34 28.82
CA GLU A 118 0.85 10.57 28.69
C GLU A 118 0.48 10.95 27.25
N ARG A 119 1.23 11.84 26.62
CA ARG A 119 1.00 12.23 25.22
C ARG A 119 1.08 11.01 24.29
N MET A 120 2.07 10.13 24.52
CA MET A 120 2.21 8.91 23.74
C MET A 120 1.01 7.98 23.92
N ALA A 121 0.58 7.74 25.16
CA ALA A 121 -0.59 6.92 25.46
C ALA A 121 -1.84 7.49 24.82
N ARG A 122 -2.13 8.76 25.04
CA ARG A 122 -3.30 9.47 24.51
C ARG A 122 -3.34 9.44 22.99
N PHE A 123 -2.20 9.71 22.35
CA PHE A 123 -2.07 9.65 20.90
C PHE A 123 -2.40 8.26 20.35
N MET A 124 -1.80 7.21 20.92
CA MET A 124 -2.02 5.83 20.47
C MET A 124 -3.45 5.37 20.68
N PHE A 125 -4.06 5.66 21.83
CA PHE A 125 -5.48 5.32 22.05
C PHE A 125 -6.38 6.10 21.07
N GLY A 126 -6.10 7.37 20.77
CA GLY A 126 -6.81 8.12 19.74
C GLY A 126 -6.78 7.45 18.36
N VAL A 127 -5.64 6.87 17.98
CA VAL A 127 -5.50 6.11 16.71
C VAL A 127 -6.32 4.81 16.74
N TRP A 128 -6.26 4.06 17.85
CA TRP A 128 -6.97 2.78 18.00
C TRP A 128 -8.49 2.92 18.21
N GLU A 129 -8.94 4.01 18.79
CA GLU A 129 -10.37 4.26 19.03
C GLU A 129 -11.07 4.92 17.84
N ASN A 130 -10.32 5.40 16.87
CA ASN A 130 -10.90 5.98 15.67
C ASN A 130 -11.70 4.92 14.87
N PRO A 131 -13.02 5.11 14.69
CA PRO A 131 -13.89 4.10 14.07
C PRO A 131 -13.55 3.87 12.59
N VAL A 132 -12.89 4.82 11.93
CA VAL A 132 -12.52 4.70 10.50
C VAL A 132 -11.25 3.85 10.32
N SER A 133 -10.25 4.03 11.17
CA SER A 133 -8.96 3.33 11.04
C SER A 133 -8.92 1.98 11.77
N ARG A 134 -9.63 1.83 12.90
CA ARG A 134 -9.60 0.62 13.74
C ARG A 134 -9.84 -0.69 12.99
N PRO A 135 -10.87 -0.86 12.12
CA PRO A 135 -11.09 -2.12 11.43
C PRO A 135 -9.90 -2.54 10.57
N SER A 136 -9.31 -1.58 9.86
CA SER A 136 -8.13 -1.83 9.02
C SER A 136 -6.88 -2.14 9.84
N LEU A 137 -6.66 -1.45 10.97
CA LEU A 137 -5.55 -1.74 11.90
C LEU A 137 -5.66 -3.16 12.45
N LEU A 138 -6.85 -3.56 12.90
CA LEU A 138 -7.09 -4.93 13.40
C LEU A 138 -6.84 -5.99 12.34
N ALA A 139 -7.26 -5.74 11.09
CA ALA A 139 -7.04 -6.67 9.98
C ALA A 139 -5.56 -6.83 9.65
N ILE A 140 -4.79 -5.74 9.67
CA ILE A 140 -3.33 -5.75 9.46
C ILE A 140 -2.65 -6.54 10.59
N MET A 141 -3.01 -6.30 11.84
CA MET A 141 -2.46 -7.03 12.98
C MET A 141 -2.75 -8.54 12.88
N ARG A 142 -3.99 -8.93 12.55
CA ARG A 142 -4.33 -10.34 12.32
C ARG A 142 -3.50 -10.95 11.18
N SER A 143 -3.33 -10.22 10.09
CA SER A 143 -2.52 -10.68 8.96
C SER A 143 -1.05 -10.89 9.36
N ALA A 144 -0.49 -9.99 10.17
CA ALA A 144 0.89 -10.11 10.66
C ALA A 144 1.06 -11.28 11.64
N LEU A 145 0.05 -11.62 12.43
CA LEU A 145 0.10 -12.76 13.35
C LEU A 145 0.03 -14.12 12.64
N THR A 146 -0.53 -14.16 11.43
CA THR A 146 -0.78 -15.42 10.70
C THR A 146 0.07 -15.61 9.46
N ASN A 147 0.80 -14.56 9.01
CA ASN A 147 1.60 -14.61 7.79
C ASN A 147 2.93 -13.86 7.95
N GLU A 148 4.04 -14.59 7.76
CA GLU A 148 5.40 -14.05 7.95
C GLU A 148 5.74 -12.89 6.99
N LYS A 149 5.25 -12.91 5.74
CA LYS A 149 5.47 -11.80 4.80
C LYS A 149 4.74 -10.54 5.24
N ALA A 150 3.51 -10.68 5.71
CA ALA A 150 2.74 -9.57 6.27
C ALA A 150 3.42 -9.02 7.53
N ALA A 151 3.93 -9.90 8.40
CA ALA A 151 4.70 -9.52 9.58
C ALA A 151 5.97 -8.75 9.22
N ALA A 152 6.74 -9.22 8.23
CA ALA A 152 7.97 -8.56 7.78
C ALA A 152 7.69 -7.17 7.20
N VAL A 153 6.61 -7.02 6.42
CA VAL A 153 6.20 -5.71 5.87
C VAL A 153 5.82 -4.75 6.99
N LEU A 154 4.98 -5.20 7.94
CA LEU A 154 4.54 -4.37 9.07
C LEU A 154 5.73 -3.98 9.96
N ARG A 155 6.61 -4.93 10.30
CA ARG A 155 7.83 -4.69 11.08
C ARG A 155 8.68 -3.60 10.43
N GLY A 156 9.00 -3.75 9.14
CA GLY A 156 9.82 -2.77 8.43
C GLY A 156 9.19 -1.38 8.32
N LEU A 157 7.87 -1.27 8.27
CA LEU A 157 7.18 0.03 8.32
C LEU A 157 7.31 0.67 9.70
N ILE A 158 6.98 -0.08 10.77
CA ILE A 158 7.01 0.42 12.15
C ILE A 158 8.44 0.83 12.52
N GLU A 159 9.43 -0.01 12.24
CA GLU A 159 10.83 0.28 12.56
C GLU A 159 11.31 1.57 11.89
N ARG A 160 11.20 1.65 10.56
CA ARG A 160 11.77 2.77 9.80
C ARG A 160 10.99 4.07 9.92
N ARG A 161 9.67 4.00 10.01
CA ARG A 161 8.82 5.20 9.92
C ARG A 161 8.39 5.74 11.27
N MET A 162 8.46 4.93 12.31
CA MET A 162 8.00 5.32 13.64
C MET A 162 9.09 5.16 14.70
N LEU A 163 9.56 3.95 14.95
CA LEU A 163 10.47 3.69 16.09
C LEU A 163 11.82 4.40 15.94
N GLN A 164 12.43 4.41 14.77
CA GLN A 164 13.69 5.13 14.54
C GLN A 164 13.55 6.64 14.74
N ARG A 165 12.41 7.22 14.34
CA ARG A 165 12.14 8.65 14.55
C ARG A 165 11.88 8.95 16.04
N VAL A 166 11.10 8.10 16.72
CA VAL A 166 10.89 8.25 18.17
C VAL A 166 12.22 8.13 18.90
N ALA A 167 13.02 7.11 18.59
CA ALA A 167 14.33 6.92 19.21
C ALA A 167 15.28 8.11 18.99
N GLY A 168 15.21 8.75 17.84
CA GLY A 168 16.00 9.95 17.52
C GLY A 168 15.66 11.19 18.37
N GLU A 169 14.47 11.23 18.97
CA GLU A 169 14.02 12.31 19.87
C GLU A 169 14.34 12.01 21.36
N LEU A 170 14.83 10.79 21.67
CA LEU A 170 15.09 10.38 23.05
C LEU A 170 16.55 10.64 23.43
N ASP A 171 16.75 11.37 24.53
CA ASP A 171 18.06 11.57 25.15
C ASP A 171 18.23 10.61 26.36
N VAL A 172 18.28 9.31 26.06
CA VAL A 172 18.41 8.23 27.04
C VAL A 172 19.31 7.11 26.51
N PRO A 173 19.92 6.28 27.37
CA PRO A 173 20.62 5.08 26.93
C PRO A 173 19.69 4.12 26.19
N ASP A 174 20.20 3.43 25.16
CA ASP A 174 19.48 2.43 24.36
C ASP A 174 18.11 2.92 23.82
N PRO A 175 18.04 4.07 23.12
CA PRO A 175 16.78 4.71 22.77
C PRO A 175 15.90 3.86 21.86
N GLU A 176 16.47 3.06 20.95
CA GLU A 176 15.71 2.15 20.09
C GLU A 176 15.00 1.05 20.88
N PHE A 177 15.72 0.42 21.83
CA PHE A 177 15.15 -0.61 22.72
C PHE A 177 14.02 -0.04 23.59
N ARG A 178 14.18 1.15 24.11
CA ARG A 178 13.19 1.85 24.92
C ARG A 178 11.95 2.25 24.13
N ALA A 179 12.14 2.75 22.90
CA ALA A 179 11.02 3.01 21.99
C ALA A 179 10.24 1.73 21.66
N GLN A 180 10.93 0.60 21.46
CA GLN A 180 10.29 -0.70 21.24
C GLN A 180 9.53 -1.19 22.47
N LEU A 181 10.07 -1.03 23.68
CA LEU A 181 9.37 -1.36 24.93
C LEU A 181 8.09 -0.54 25.10
N ALA A 182 8.17 0.78 24.85
CA ALA A 182 7.00 1.66 24.91
C ALA A 182 5.93 1.24 23.90
N ALA A 183 6.32 0.97 22.65
CA ALA A 183 5.42 0.49 21.62
C ALA A 183 4.81 -0.88 21.98
N GLY A 184 5.63 -1.82 22.46
CA GLY A 184 5.19 -3.15 22.88
C GLY A 184 4.17 -3.09 24.03
N HIS A 185 4.36 -2.21 25.00
CA HIS A 185 3.43 -1.98 26.11
C HIS A 185 2.05 -1.54 25.57
N LEU A 186 2.02 -0.51 24.71
CA LEU A 186 0.77 0.00 24.15
C LEU A 186 0.10 -0.99 23.19
N ILE A 187 0.87 -1.69 22.35
CA ILE A 187 0.34 -2.74 21.46
C ILE A 187 -0.24 -3.89 22.30
N GLY A 188 0.41 -4.29 23.38
CA GLY A 188 -0.09 -5.32 24.30
C GLY A 188 -1.47 -4.97 24.86
N ILE A 189 -1.64 -3.75 25.35
CA ILE A 189 -2.94 -3.26 25.85
C ILE A 189 -3.98 -3.20 24.72
N ALA A 190 -3.60 -2.70 23.54
CA ALA A 190 -4.50 -2.67 22.39
C ALA A 190 -4.96 -4.07 21.96
N MET A 191 -4.07 -5.07 22.03
CA MET A 191 -4.42 -6.47 21.79
C MET A 191 -5.42 -7.00 22.79
N LEU A 192 -5.21 -6.77 24.11
CA LEU A 192 -6.15 -7.19 25.15
C LEU A 192 -7.51 -6.49 24.99
N ARG A 193 -7.51 -5.19 24.72
CA ARG A 193 -8.72 -4.37 24.62
C ARG A 193 -9.55 -4.63 23.37
N TYR A 194 -8.91 -4.64 22.18
CA TYR A 194 -9.62 -4.61 20.90
C TYR A 194 -9.64 -5.95 20.16
N VAL A 195 -8.66 -6.84 20.40
CA VAL A 195 -8.55 -8.12 19.69
C VAL A 195 -9.08 -9.26 20.55
N ILE A 196 -8.54 -9.43 21.76
CA ILE A 196 -8.90 -10.50 22.70
C ILE A 196 -10.19 -10.15 23.43
N LYS A 197 -10.41 -8.86 23.69
CA LYS A 197 -11.56 -8.29 24.42
C LYS A 197 -11.64 -8.85 25.83
N MET A 198 -10.53 -8.77 26.54
CA MET A 198 -10.39 -9.30 27.90
C MET A 198 -10.79 -8.26 28.93
N ASP A 199 -11.84 -8.53 29.69
CA ASP A 199 -12.24 -7.69 30.82
C ASP A 199 -11.29 -7.90 32.02
N PRO A 200 -11.08 -6.85 32.84
CA PRO A 200 -11.71 -5.52 32.79
C PRO A 200 -11.10 -4.54 31.78
N VAL A 201 -9.94 -4.82 31.14
CA VAL A 201 -9.25 -3.89 30.24
C VAL A 201 -10.12 -3.51 29.03
N ALA A 202 -10.93 -4.45 28.53
CA ALA A 202 -11.77 -4.20 27.36
C ALA A 202 -12.89 -3.17 27.63
N SER A 203 -13.44 -3.17 28.83
CA SER A 203 -14.54 -2.29 29.25
C SER A 203 -14.10 -1.07 30.06
N ALA A 204 -12.82 -1.00 30.45
CA ALA A 204 -12.29 0.13 31.24
C ALA A 204 -12.39 1.45 30.48
N ASP A 205 -12.50 2.55 31.21
CA ASP A 205 -12.43 3.89 30.64
C ASP A 205 -11.02 4.13 30.05
N THR A 206 -10.96 4.80 28.90
CA THR A 206 -9.68 5.04 28.22
C THR A 206 -8.78 5.96 29.02
N GLU A 207 -9.33 6.96 29.70
CA GLU A 207 -8.56 7.89 30.55
C GLU A 207 -7.98 7.18 31.77
N GLU A 208 -8.71 6.22 32.34
CA GLU A 208 -8.21 5.38 33.43
C GLU A 208 -7.00 4.55 32.97
N ILE A 209 -7.08 3.92 31.79
CA ILE A 209 -5.94 3.18 31.23
C ILE A 209 -4.76 4.11 30.97
N ILE A 210 -4.99 5.29 30.38
CA ILE A 210 -3.94 6.28 30.09
C ILE A 210 -3.24 6.68 31.39
N ALA A 211 -4.00 7.02 32.44
CA ALA A 211 -3.44 7.42 33.74
C ALA A 211 -2.55 6.32 34.36
N MET A 212 -2.93 5.06 34.19
CA MET A 212 -2.15 3.93 34.72
C MET A 212 -0.91 3.58 33.91
N VAL A 213 -0.94 3.75 32.57
CA VAL A 213 0.20 3.36 31.71
C VAL A 213 1.19 4.51 31.48
N ALA A 214 0.74 5.76 31.54
CA ALA A 214 1.58 6.94 31.29
C ALA A 214 2.86 6.98 32.11
N PRO A 215 2.87 6.67 33.43
CA PRO A 215 4.11 6.65 34.23
C PRO A 215 5.13 5.60 33.74
N ALA A 216 4.68 4.43 33.28
CA ALA A 216 5.56 3.40 32.75
C ALA A 216 6.18 3.85 31.41
N LEU A 217 5.37 4.44 30.52
CA LEU A 217 5.85 5.01 29.26
C LEU A 217 6.82 6.16 29.50
N GLN A 218 6.50 7.06 30.46
CA GLN A 218 7.39 8.14 30.87
C GLN A 218 8.76 7.60 31.27
N ARG A 219 8.79 6.54 32.07
CA ARG A 219 10.03 5.91 32.49
C ARG A 219 10.84 5.37 31.31
N TYR A 220 10.22 4.71 30.35
CA TYR A 220 10.94 4.23 29.15
C TYR A 220 11.54 5.37 28.35
N LEU A 221 10.82 6.50 28.23
CA LEU A 221 11.16 7.56 27.31
C LEU A 221 12.11 8.63 27.89
N THR A 222 12.21 8.76 29.23
CA THR A 222 12.93 9.88 29.84
C THR A 222 13.87 9.50 31.00
N GLN A 223 13.77 8.30 31.59
CA GLN A 223 14.63 7.97 32.72
C GLN A 223 15.82 7.11 32.27
N PRO A 224 17.03 7.38 32.79
CA PRO A 224 18.22 6.58 32.50
C PRO A 224 18.15 5.14 33.02
#